data_5d0e7a54f6173faa8f1e19c5f5097908
#
_entry.id   5d0e7a54f6173faa8f1e19c5f5097908
#
_cell.length_a   1.000
_cell.length_b   1.000
_cell.length_c   1.000
_cell.angle_alpha   90.00
_cell.angle_beta   90.00
_cell.angle_gamma   90.00
#
_symmetry.space_group_name_H-M   'P 1'
#
loop_
_entity.id
_entity.type
_entity.pdbx_description
1 polymer ?
#
loop_
_entity_poly.entity_id
_entity_poly.type
_entity_poly.pdbx_seq_one_letter_code
_entity_poly.pdbx_strand_id
1 'polypeptide(L)'
;MLLIIFPKIILNSKDIRVCLCVLAKLENKYIIQYIEHYKKIGVDKMFIYDNNDLNGENFDFILLEYIKKKFVEVINFRGKISPQIKMLNDCYKKNNKNYDWFILFDADEFIELKYFNNIKLFLNQKIFNKCDYIYFYRAYQTDANKIKFENKSLSERFSTSVYPVHTYKPILRGNISNLKIHGVHKLNFKLKSCNSFGKSKDKTRDFKINFIKHYYFKSTEEFIEKVNRGDGVFNNTEGTKLTKIKFYFKINKMTLEKINYIENKTGISLLFLKKKIKK
;
A
#
# COMPACT_ATOMS: atom_id res chain seq x y z
N MET A 1 -9.77 -29.77 -17.70
CA MET A 1 -9.11 -28.53 -18.14
C MET A 1 -10.19 -27.46 -18.25
N LEU A 2 -10.40 -26.62 -17.22
CA LEU A 2 -11.38 -25.54 -17.28
C LEU A 2 -10.82 -24.48 -18.23
N LEU A 3 -11.43 -24.32 -19.39
CA LEU A 3 -11.20 -23.17 -20.27
C LEU A 3 -11.66 -21.92 -19.49
N ILE A 4 -10.73 -21.15 -18.93
CA ILE A 4 -11.03 -19.81 -18.43
C ILE A 4 -11.25 -18.95 -19.67
N ILE A 5 -12.52 -18.80 -20.06
CA ILE A 5 -12.94 -17.87 -21.11
C ILE A 5 -12.71 -16.47 -20.50
N PHE A 6 -11.60 -15.83 -20.88
CA PHE A 6 -11.37 -14.43 -20.52
C PHE A 6 -12.45 -13.59 -21.21
N PRO A 7 -13.18 -12.73 -20.48
CA PRO A 7 -14.07 -11.79 -21.13
C PRO A 7 -13.26 -10.94 -22.09
N LYS A 8 -13.78 -10.76 -23.32
CA LYS A 8 -13.16 -9.93 -24.35
C LYS A 8 -12.84 -8.55 -23.74
N ILE A 9 -11.56 -8.20 -23.70
CA ILE A 9 -11.12 -6.91 -23.19
C ILE A 9 -11.57 -5.84 -24.17
N ILE A 10 -12.51 -4.99 -23.75
CA ILE A 10 -13.00 -3.87 -24.54
C ILE A 10 -12.50 -2.59 -23.88
N LEU A 11 -11.61 -1.88 -24.57
CA LEU A 11 -11.06 -0.60 -24.11
C LEU A 11 -11.92 0.58 -24.58
N ASN A 12 -11.82 1.68 -23.86
CA ASN A 12 -12.30 2.98 -24.31
C ASN A 12 -11.27 3.56 -25.32
N SER A 13 -11.71 4.43 -26.21
CA SER A 13 -10.83 5.07 -27.21
C SER A 13 -9.97 6.20 -26.62
N LYS A 14 -10.28 6.69 -25.41
CA LYS A 14 -9.59 7.80 -24.76
C LYS A 14 -8.26 7.34 -24.14
N ASP A 15 -7.19 8.08 -24.37
CA ASP A 15 -6.00 7.98 -23.53
C ASP A 15 -6.31 8.56 -22.14
N ILE A 16 -5.86 7.86 -21.09
CA ILE A 16 -6.14 8.22 -19.70
C ILE A 16 -4.87 8.60 -18.95
N ARG A 17 -5.02 9.50 -17.97
CA ARG A 17 -3.94 9.90 -17.08
C ARG A 17 -4.16 9.33 -15.69
N VAL A 18 -3.10 8.73 -15.13
CA VAL A 18 -3.13 8.05 -13.83
C VAL A 18 -2.08 8.66 -12.92
N CYS A 19 -2.48 9.10 -11.74
CA CYS A 19 -1.52 9.50 -10.71
C CYS A 19 -1.61 8.61 -9.47
N LEU A 20 -0.55 8.69 -8.65
CA LEU A 20 -0.47 8.00 -7.37
C LEU A 20 -0.23 9.03 -6.25
N CYS A 21 -1.02 8.95 -5.17
CA CYS A 21 -0.88 9.77 -3.98
C CYS A 21 -0.48 8.87 -2.82
N VAL A 22 0.66 9.13 -2.20
CA VAL A 22 1.21 8.33 -1.11
C VAL A 22 1.70 9.20 0.04
N LEU A 23 1.41 8.76 1.27
CA LEU A 23 2.03 9.28 2.48
C LEU A 23 3.23 8.41 2.81
N ALA A 24 4.41 9.00 2.99
CA ALA A 24 5.64 8.28 3.27
C ALA A 24 6.35 8.82 4.52
N LYS A 25 6.82 7.92 5.38
CA LYS A 25 7.63 8.21 6.57
C LYS A 25 8.63 7.07 6.78
N LEU A 26 9.92 7.40 6.88
CA LEU A 26 11.02 6.43 7.06
C LEU A 26 11.02 5.32 5.99
N GLU A 27 10.87 5.73 4.72
CA GLU A 27 10.81 4.82 3.58
C GLU A 27 12.00 5.01 2.60
N ASN A 28 13.07 5.73 2.97
CA ASN A 28 14.24 5.94 2.09
C ASN A 28 14.83 4.62 1.57
N LYS A 29 14.78 3.55 2.37
CA LYS A 29 15.24 2.20 1.97
C LYS A 29 14.46 1.61 0.78
N TYR A 30 13.20 2.04 0.55
CA TYR A 30 12.27 1.38 -0.37
C TYR A 30 11.59 2.28 -1.38
N ILE A 31 11.63 3.59 -1.15
CA ILE A 31 10.87 4.55 -1.96
C ILE A 31 11.24 4.48 -3.45
N ILE A 32 12.51 4.21 -3.78
CA ILE A 32 12.97 4.04 -5.16
C ILE A 32 12.34 2.80 -5.79
N GLN A 33 12.30 1.66 -5.08
CA GLN A 33 11.68 0.43 -5.59
C GLN A 33 10.18 0.64 -5.83
N TYR A 34 9.52 1.39 -4.94
CA TYR A 34 8.12 1.76 -5.06
C TYR A 34 7.87 2.63 -6.30
N ILE A 35 8.68 3.66 -6.50
CA ILE A 35 8.59 4.57 -7.65
C ILE A 35 8.81 3.81 -8.96
N GLU A 36 9.86 3.00 -9.06
CA GLU A 36 10.18 2.26 -10.29
C GLU A 36 9.09 1.22 -10.63
N HIS A 37 8.48 0.57 -9.61
CA HIS A 37 7.36 -0.33 -9.85
C HIS A 37 6.19 0.40 -10.52
N TYR A 38 5.75 1.53 -9.96
CA TYR A 38 4.60 2.26 -10.49
C TYR A 38 4.89 2.98 -11.81
N LYS A 39 6.11 3.45 -12.01
CA LYS A 39 6.58 3.97 -13.29
C LYS A 39 6.59 2.91 -14.38
N LYS A 40 7.09 1.71 -14.07
CA LYS A 40 7.11 0.56 -14.99
C LYS A 40 5.73 0.16 -15.48
N ILE A 41 4.71 0.21 -14.63
CA ILE A 41 3.34 -0.13 -15.00
C ILE A 41 2.55 1.03 -15.62
N GLY A 42 3.18 2.19 -15.85
CA GLY A 42 2.59 3.29 -16.64
C GLY A 42 1.81 4.35 -15.83
N VAL A 43 2.11 4.55 -14.56
CA VAL A 43 1.66 5.73 -13.81
C VAL A 43 2.33 6.97 -14.39
N ASP A 44 1.58 8.08 -14.54
CA ASP A 44 2.09 9.32 -15.14
C ASP A 44 2.78 10.24 -14.14
N LYS A 45 2.31 10.27 -12.90
CA LYS A 45 2.81 11.18 -11.86
C LYS A 45 2.63 10.58 -10.48
N MET A 46 3.58 10.83 -9.59
CA MET A 46 3.49 10.47 -8.18
C MET A 46 3.58 11.71 -7.29
N PHE A 47 2.63 11.84 -6.37
CA PHE A 47 2.60 12.85 -5.32
C PHE A 47 2.98 12.18 -4.00
N ILE A 48 4.20 12.44 -3.53
CA ILE A 48 4.77 11.88 -2.30
C ILE A 48 4.65 12.91 -1.20
N TYR A 49 3.80 12.65 -0.23
CA TYR A 49 3.62 13.47 0.96
C TYR A 49 4.62 13.05 2.01
N ASP A 50 5.66 13.85 2.18
CA ASP A 50 6.73 13.61 3.14
C ASP A 50 6.23 13.87 4.57
N ASN A 51 5.95 12.81 5.31
CA ASN A 51 5.53 12.87 6.72
C ASN A 51 6.66 12.48 7.69
N ASN A 52 7.91 12.59 7.27
CA ASN A 52 9.03 12.40 8.17
C ASN A 52 9.00 13.43 9.32
N ASP A 53 9.72 13.15 10.38
CA ASP A 53 9.92 14.11 11.46
C ASP A 53 10.74 15.32 10.95
N LEU A 54 10.58 16.48 11.60
CA LEU A 54 11.19 17.73 11.11
C LEU A 54 12.68 17.62 10.84
N ASN A 55 13.41 16.91 11.71
CA ASN A 55 14.86 16.68 11.62
C ASN A 55 15.20 15.26 11.17
N GLY A 56 14.22 14.50 10.64
CA GLY A 56 14.41 13.14 10.16
C GLY A 56 14.84 13.04 8.71
N GLU A 57 14.70 11.83 8.13
CA GLU A 57 14.89 11.59 6.70
C GLU A 57 14.14 12.63 5.86
N ASN A 58 14.65 12.95 4.67
CA ASN A 58 13.90 13.65 3.66
C ASN A 58 14.01 12.94 2.31
N PHE A 59 13.06 13.22 1.42
CA PHE A 59 13.02 12.61 0.11
C PHE A 59 13.63 13.48 -1.00
N ASP A 60 13.91 14.76 -0.76
CA ASP A 60 14.32 15.69 -1.81
C ASP A 60 15.61 15.26 -2.49
N PHE A 61 16.60 14.83 -1.71
CA PHE A 61 17.88 14.40 -2.25
C PHE A 61 17.78 13.04 -2.97
N ILE A 62 17.17 12.04 -2.31
CA ILE A 62 17.09 10.68 -2.86
C ILE A 62 16.17 10.61 -4.10
N LEU A 63 15.23 11.55 -4.26
CA LEU A 63 14.28 11.60 -5.37
C LEU A 63 14.60 12.68 -6.41
N LEU A 64 15.74 13.36 -6.30
CA LEU A 64 16.11 14.51 -7.13
C LEU A 64 15.93 14.25 -8.64
N GLU A 65 16.38 13.10 -9.13
CA GLU A 65 16.26 12.75 -10.56
C GLU A 65 14.80 12.55 -11.02
N TYR A 66 13.93 12.02 -10.15
CA TYR A 66 12.51 11.87 -10.46
C TYR A 66 11.77 13.22 -10.39
N ILE A 67 12.20 14.10 -9.49
CA ILE A 67 11.67 15.47 -9.35
C ILE A 67 12.05 16.29 -10.59
N LYS A 68 13.33 16.28 -10.99
CA LYS A 68 13.81 16.95 -12.22
C LYS A 68 13.04 16.49 -13.47
N LYS A 69 12.76 15.19 -13.58
CA LYS A 69 11.95 14.60 -14.67
C LYS A 69 10.46 14.88 -14.52
N LYS A 70 10.03 15.61 -13.49
CA LYS A 70 8.63 15.93 -13.18
C LYS A 70 7.73 14.70 -12.97
N PHE A 71 8.31 13.51 -12.79
CA PHE A 71 7.57 12.28 -12.49
C PHE A 71 7.11 12.22 -11.03
N VAL A 72 7.95 12.72 -10.12
CA VAL A 72 7.63 12.81 -8.68
C VAL A 72 7.47 14.28 -8.28
N GLU A 73 6.54 14.53 -7.36
CA GLU A 73 6.42 15.78 -6.62
C GLU A 73 6.39 15.46 -5.14
N VAL A 74 7.32 16.03 -4.38
CA VAL A 74 7.39 15.89 -2.94
C VAL A 74 6.63 17.04 -2.28
N ILE A 75 5.65 16.72 -1.45
CA ILE A 75 4.83 17.70 -0.73
C ILE A 75 5.16 17.62 0.76
N ASN A 76 5.53 18.76 1.35
CA ASN A 76 5.88 18.84 2.76
C ASN A 76 4.66 18.59 3.67
N PHE A 77 4.68 17.46 4.38
CA PHE A 77 3.73 17.08 5.42
C PHE A 77 4.44 16.69 6.73
N ARG A 78 5.70 17.12 6.89
CA ARG A 78 6.59 16.73 8.00
C ARG A 78 5.99 17.10 9.34
N GLY A 79 6.21 16.23 10.33
CA GLY A 79 5.75 16.42 11.71
C GLY A 79 4.24 16.39 11.94
N LYS A 80 3.42 16.15 10.90
CA LYS A 80 1.96 16.07 11.07
C LYS A 80 1.55 14.74 11.69
N ILE A 81 0.64 14.83 12.67
CA ILE A 81 0.07 13.66 13.35
C ILE A 81 -1.17 13.17 12.61
N SER A 82 -1.25 11.85 12.37
CA SER A 82 -2.37 11.18 11.69
C SER A 82 -2.84 11.88 10.40
N PRO A 83 -1.96 12.24 9.46
CA PRO A 83 -2.29 13.11 8.35
C PRO A 83 -2.89 12.38 7.14
N GLN A 84 -3.08 11.06 7.17
CA GLN A 84 -3.41 10.27 5.98
C GLN A 84 -4.70 10.72 5.27
N ILE A 85 -5.78 10.95 6.02
CA ILE A 85 -7.04 11.44 5.43
C ILE A 85 -6.89 12.87 4.88
N LYS A 86 -6.13 13.72 5.56
CA LYS A 86 -5.83 15.08 5.07
C LYS A 86 -5.07 15.03 3.76
N MET A 87 -4.04 14.18 3.67
CA MET A 87 -3.25 13.96 2.47
C MET A 87 -4.11 13.50 1.30
N LEU A 88 -4.97 12.49 1.50
CA LEU A 88 -5.84 11.97 0.45
C LEU A 88 -6.76 13.06 -0.12
N ASN A 89 -7.38 13.86 0.75
CA ASN A 89 -8.24 14.96 0.33
C ASN A 89 -7.45 16.08 -0.36
N ASP A 90 -6.27 16.44 0.13
CA ASP A 90 -5.41 17.47 -0.46
C ASP A 90 -4.96 17.07 -1.87
N CYS A 91 -4.42 15.85 -2.02
CA CYS A 91 -4.00 15.32 -3.32
C CYS A 91 -5.14 15.29 -4.32
N TYR A 92 -6.29 14.74 -3.93
CA TYR A 92 -7.46 14.67 -4.79
C TYR A 92 -7.97 16.06 -5.18
N LYS A 93 -8.19 16.96 -4.21
CA LYS A 93 -8.70 18.30 -4.44
C LYS A 93 -7.85 19.10 -5.43
N LYS A 94 -6.52 19.02 -5.29
CA LYS A 94 -5.59 19.77 -6.16
C LYS A 94 -5.51 19.22 -7.59
N ASN A 95 -5.72 17.90 -7.77
CA ASN A 95 -5.35 17.22 -9.00
C ASN A 95 -6.53 16.54 -9.73
N ASN A 96 -7.77 16.55 -9.17
CA ASN A 96 -8.89 15.74 -9.70
C ASN A 96 -9.30 16.06 -11.14
N LYS A 97 -9.01 17.28 -11.65
CA LYS A 97 -9.28 17.67 -13.03
C LYS A 97 -8.15 17.27 -14.00
N ASN A 98 -6.97 16.93 -13.47
CA ASN A 98 -5.78 16.65 -14.27
C ASN A 98 -5.54 15.16 -14.53
N TYR A 99 -6.17 14.29 -13.74
CA TYR A 99 -6.00 12.85 -13.85
C TYR A 99 -7.34 12.14 -13.85
N ASP A 100 -7.45 11.08 -14.66
CA ASP A 100 -8.66 10.26 -14.76
C ASP A 100 -8.77 9.26 -13.60
N TRP A 101 -7.62 8.83 -13.03
CA TRP A 101 -7.57 7.89 -11.91
C TRP A 101 -6.48 8.22 -10.90
N PHE A 102 -6.78 7.95 -9.64
CA PHE A 102 -5.93 8.16 -8.47
C PHE A 102 -5.68 6.84 -7.75
N ILE A 103 -4.43 6.38 -7.72
CA ILE A 103 -4.00 5.25 -6.90
C ILE A 103 -3.74 5.79 -5.49
N LEU A 104 -4.44 5.25 -4.48
CA LEU A 104 -4.40 5.70 -3.09
C LEU A 104 -3.84 4.60 -2.19
N PHE A 105 -2.59 4.20 -2.45
CA PHE A 105 -1.93 3.09 -1.78
C PHE A 105 -0.83 3.57 -0.84
N ASP A 106 -0.49 2.73 0.15
CA ASP A 106 0.61 3.00 1.07
C ASP A 106 1.97 2.67 0.42
N ALA A 107 3.08 3.23 0.94
CA ALA A 107 4.41 3.10 0.35
C ALA A 107 4.98 1.66 0.38
N ASP A 108 4.31 0.73 1.03
CA ASP A 108 4.64 -0.69 1.09
C ASP A 108 3.61 -1.60 0.38
N GLU A 109 2.74 -1.00 -0.46
CA GLU A 109 1.68 -1.68 -1.22
C GLU A 109 1.98 -1.63 -2.72
N PHE A 110 2.15 -2.79 -3.35
CA PHE A 110 2.51 -2.97 -4.76
C PHE A 110 1.38 -3.70 -5.49
N ILE A 111 0.80 -3.06 -6.51
CA ILE A 111 -0.26 -3.70 -7.30
C ILE A 111 0.31 -4.80 -8.20
N GLU A 112 -0.41 -5.92 -8.26
CA GLU A 112 -0.16 -7.02 -9.18
C GLU A 112 -1.30 -7.13 -10.16
N LEU A 113 -0.98 -7.08 -11.44
CA LEU A 113 -1.92 -7.21 -12.56
C LEU A 113 -1.42 -8.32 -13.48
N LYS A 114 -1.88 -9.56 -13.28
CA LYS A 114 -1.32 -10.74 -13.95
C LYS A 114 -1.34 -10.68 -15.47
N TYR A 115 -2.37 -10.05 -16.02
CA TYR A 115 -2.61 -10.02 -17.48
C TYR A 115 -2.43 -8.64 -18.10
N PHE A 116 -1.98 -7.66 -17.32
CA PHE A 116 -1.74 -6.30 -17.77
C PHE A 116 -0.36 -5.83 -17.32
N ASN A 117 0.47 -5.49 -18.27
CA ASN A 117 1.78 -4.86 -18.01
C ASN A 117 1.68 -3.33 -17.86
N ASN A 118 0.48 -2.76 -18.09
CA ASN A 118 0.22 -1.34 -18.01
C ASN A 118 -1.11 -1.06 -17.29
N ILE A 119 -1.06 -0.22 -16.26
CA ILE A 119 -2.22 0.15 -15.43
C ILE A 119 -3.27 0.92 -16.24
N LYS A 120 -2.88 1.70 -17.23
CA LYS A 120 -3.79 2.45 -18.09
C LYS A 120 -4.65 1.50 -18.94
N LEU A 121 -4.06 0.46 -19.52
CA LEU A 121 -4.81 -0.55 -20.24
C LEU A 121 -5.82 -1.26 -19.33
N PHE A 122 -5.42 -1.56 -18.11
CA PHE A 122 -6.33 -2.13 -17.11
C PHE A 122 -7.49 -1.17 -16.78
N LEU A 123 -7.19 0.08 -16.40
CA LEU A 123 -8.19 1.05 -15.97
C LEU A 123 -9.09 1.56 -17.11
N ASN A 124 -8.63 1.50 -18.35
CA ASN A 124 -9.36 1.97 -19.53
C ASN A 124 -10.40 0.97 -20.05
N GLN A 125 -10.59 -0.16 -19.38
CA GLN A 125 -11.61 -1.14 -19.78
C GLN A 125 -13.02 -0.60 -19.58
N LYS A 126 -13.92 -0.85 -20.54
CA LYS A 126 -15.34 -0.42 -20.47
C LYS A 126 -16.10 -0.95 -19.26
N ILE A 127 -15.65 -2.10 -18.68
CA ILE A 127 -16.26 -2.67 -17.46
C ILE A 127 -16.23 -1.72 -16.25
N PHE A 128 -15.30 -0.76 -16.24
CA PHE A 128 -15.15 0.21 -15.16
C PHE A 128 -15.91 1.54 -15.38
N ASN A 129 -16.59 1.73 -16.53
CA ASN A 129 -17.23 3.00 -16.84
C ASN A 129 -18.24 3.46 -15.77
N LYS A 130 -18.92 2.53 -15.10
CA LYS A 130 -19.89 2.79 -14.04
C LYS A 130 -19.31 2.88 -12.63
N CYS A 131 -18.00 2.71 -12.47
CA CYS A 131 -17.34 2.67 -11.16
C CYS A 131 -16.74 4.04 -10.84
N ASP A 132 -17.04 4.57 -9.67
CA ASP A 132 -16.38 5.75 -9.13
C ASP A 132 -15.03 5.39 -8.51
N TYR A 133 -14.91 4.17 -7.96
CA TYR A 133 -13.62 3.60 -7.57
C TYR A 133 -13.59 2.08 -7.75
N ILE A 134 -12.37 1.57 -7.96
CA ILE A 134 -12.08 0.14 -8.07
C ILE A 134 -11.32 -0.26 -6.81
N TYR A 135 -11.76 -1.30 -6.11
CA TYR A 135 -11.05 -1.81 -4.95
C TYR A 135 -10.26 -3.07 -5.26
N PHE A 136 -9.05 -3.14 -4.69
CA PHE A 136 -8.13 -4.26 -4.77
C PHE A 136 -7.91 -4.86 -3.40
N TYR A 137 -8.10 -6.18 -3.27
CA TYR A 137 -7.78 -6.87 -2.02
C TYR A 137 -6.28 -6.93 -1.79
N ARG A 138 -5.88 -6.93 -0.52
CA ARG A 138 -4.48 -7.00 -0.11
C ARG A 138 -4.09 -8.41 0.29
N ALA A 139 -2.85 -8.79 -0.03
CA ALA A 139 -2.24 -10.00 0.49
C ALA A 139 -0.91 -9.62 1.14
N TYR A 140 -0.78 -9.89 2.44
CA TYR A 140 0.46 -9.62 3.16
C TYR A 140 1.57 -10.56 2.70
N GLN A 141 2.73 -10.01 2.42
CA GLN A 141 3.95 -10.80 2.33
C GLN A 141 4.40 -11.15 3.74
N THR A 142 4.74 -12.43 3.98
CA THR A 142 5.31 -12.86 5.25
C THR A 142 6.75 -12.36 5.38
N ASP A 143 7.31 -12.47 6.57
CA ASP A 143 8.70 -12.11 6.84
C ASP A 143 9.73 -13.11 6.25
N ALA A 144 9.27 -14.17 5.58
CA ALA A 144 10.09 -15.24 5.02
C ALA A 144 11.10 -15.83 6.03
N ASN A 145 10.76 -15.79 7.33
CA ASN A 145 11.62 -16.15 8.48
C ASN A 145 12.89 -15.29 8.63
N LYS A 146 12.96 -14.12 8.01
CA LYS A 146 14.10 -13.20 8.13
C LYS A 146 13.98 -12.34 9.38
N ILE A 147 15.03 -12.36 10.20
CA ILE A 147 15.12 -11.52 11.41
C ILE A 147 15.75 -10.19 11.06
N LYS A 148 16.84 -10.19 10.32
CA LYS A 148 17.63 -9.01 9.97
C LYS A 148 17.30 -8.46 8.60
N PHE A 149 17.52 -7.17 8.44
CA PHE A 149 17.52 -6.50 7.14
C PHE A 149 18.61 -7.10 6.24
N GLU A 150 18.29 -7.28 4.97
CA GLU A 150 19.24 -7.61 3.90
C GLU A 150 19.13 -6.55 2.81
N ASN A 151 20.28 -6.09 2.29
CA ASN A 151 20.31 -5.10 1.20
C ASN A 151 20.00 -5.74 -0.16
N LYS A 152 18.76 -6.19 -0.31
CA LYS A 152 18.16 -6.77 -1.53
C LYS A 152 16.78 -6.20 -1.75
N SER A 153 16.25 -6.32 -2.95
CA SER A 153 14.90 -5.85 -3.25
C SER A 153 13.82 -6.59 -2.44
N LEU A 154 12.67 -5.96 -2.25
CA LEU A 154 11.54 -6.56 -1.55
C LEU A 154 11.07 -7.86 -2.23
N SER A 155 11.06 -7.91 -3.55
CA SER A 155 10.65 -9.10 -4.31
C SER A 155 11.63 -10.27 -4.18
N GLU A 156 12.94 -10.01 -4.09
CA GLU A 156 13.95 -11.04 -3.85
C GLU A 156 13.87 -11.60 -2.42
N ARG A 157 13.60 -10.73 -1.45
CA ARG A 157 13.56 -11.12 -0.04
C ARG A 157 12.28 -11.82 0.37
N PHE A 158 11.14 -11.47 -0.23
CA PHE A 158 9.79 -11.87 0.22
C PHE A 158 8.93 -12.37 -0.96
N SER A 159 9.44 -13.32 -1.73
CA SER A 159 8.79 -13.80 -2.96
C SER A 159 7.72 -14.87 -2.77
N THR A 160 7.68 -15.58 -1.64
CA THR A 160 7.12 -16.93 -1.60
C THR A 160 5.81 -17.10 -0.83
N SER A 161 5.45 -16.21 0.08
CA SER A 161 4.30 -16.45 0.96
C SER A 161 3.40 -15.24 1.08
N VAL A 162 2.18 -15.35 0.59
CA VAL A 162 1.13 -14.34 0.74
C VAL A 162 0.05 -14.81 1.71
N TYR A 163 -0.36 -13.92 2.60
CA TYR A 163 -1.48 -14.12 3.50
C TYR A 163 -2.63 -13.19 3.09
N PRO A 164 -3.71 -13.73 2.50
CA PRO A 164 -4.86 -12.95 2.06
C PRO A 164 -5.59 -12.27 3.22
N VAL A 165 -5.99 -11.01 3.05
CA VAL A 165 -6.76 -10.27 4.04
C VAL A 165 -8.02 -9.64 3.46
N HIS A 166 -9.02 -9.40 4.32
CA HIS A 166 -10.32 -8.88 3.92
C HIS A 166 -10.37 -7.36 3.67
N THR A 167 -9.25 -6.69 3.88
CA THR A 167 -9.12 -5.26 3.62
C THR A 167 -8.66 -4.99 2.20
N TYR A 168 -9.06 -3.86 1.65
CA TYR A 168 -8.75 -3.46 0.29
C TYR A 168 -8.27 -2.01 0.23
N LYS A 169 -7.69 -1.62 -0.88
CA LYS A 169 -7.34 -0.23 -1.20
C LYS A 169 -8.00 0.19 -2.51
N PRO A 170 -8.40 1.46 -2.62
CA PRO A 170 -9.11 1.97 -3.77
C PRO A 170 -8.17 2.60 -4.80
N ILE A 171 -8.55 2.46 -6.08
CA ILE A 171 -8.16 3.37 -7.16
C ILE A 171 -9.40 4.20 -7.50
N LEU A 172 -9.32 5.50 -7.30
CA LEU A 172 -10.42 6.44 -7.35
C LEU A 172 -10.46 7.16 -8.68
N ARG A 173 -11.65 7.34 -9.25
CA ARG A 173 -11.86 8.13 -10.47
C ARG A 173 -11.65 9.62 -10.21
N GLY A 174 -11.06 10.34 -11.16
CA GLY A 174 -10.99 11.80 -11.18
C GLY A 174 -12.34 12.47 -11.49
N ASN A 175 -12.38 13.79 -11.46
CA ASN A 175 -13.54 14.62 -11.83
C ASN A 175 -14.84 14.38 -11.02
N ILE A 176 -14.77 13.79 -9.82
CA ILE A 176 -15.94 13.68 -8.94
C ILE A 176 -16.06 15.00 -8.16
N SER A 177 -17.13 15.74 -8.44
CA SER A 177 -17.39 17.03 -7.82
C SER A 177 -17.63 16.92 -6.32
N ASN A 178 -17.06 17.85 -5.54
CA ASN A 178 -17.28 18.00 -4.09
C ASN A 178 -17.02 16.71 -3.30
N LEU A 179 -16.13 15.85 -3.78
CA LEU A 179 -15.77 14.64 -3.07
C LEU A 179 -15.01 14.96 -1.78
N LYS A 180 -15.46 14.36 -0.67
CA LYS A 180 -14.76 14.30 0.60
C LYS A 180 -14.45 12.84 0.92
N ILE A 181 -13.18 12.53 1.09
CA ILE A 181 -12.68 11.21 1.47
C ILE A 181 -12.72 11.11 3.00
N HIS A 182 -13.39 10.09 3.52
CA HIS A 182 -13.58 9.87 4.95
C HIS A 182 -12.74 8.71 5.51
N GLY A 183 -12.22 7.85 4.66
CA GLY A 183 -11.45 6.68 5.09
C GLY A 183 -10.49 6.17 4.03
N VAL A 184 -9.50 5.41 4.47
CA VAL A 184 -8.42 4.87 3.60
C VAL A 184 -8.82 3.61 2.83
N HIS A 185 -9.89 2.94 3.26
CA HIS A 185 -10.40 1.72 2.64
C HIS A 185 -11.73 1.97 1.96
N LYS A 186 -12.70 2.52 2.67
CA LYS A 186 -13.99 2.93 2.15
C LYS A 186 -14.04 4.45 2.07
N LEU A 187 -13.90 4.98 0.86
CA LEU A 187 -13.69 6.42 0.64
C LEU A 187 -14.91 7.26 1.02
N ASN A 188 -16.09 6.88 0.54
CA ASN A 188 -17.36 7.57 0.79
C ASN A 188 -18.53 6.61 0.49
N PHE A 189 -19.63 6.69 1.25
CA PHE A 189 -20.80 5.80 1.11
C PHE A 189 -21.63 6.04 -0.16
N LYS A 190 -21.53 7.23 -0.74
CA LYS A 190 -22.29 7.62 -1.95
C LYS A 190 -21.61 7.15 -3.24
N LEU A 191 -20.34 6.74 -3.19
CA LEU A 191 -19.59 6.32 -4.36
C LEU A 191 -19.94 4.89 -4.79
N LYS A 192 -20.04 4.68 -6.10
CA LYS A 192 -20.21 3.36 -6.71
C LYS A 192 -18.88 2.63 -6.78
N SER A 193 -18.76 1.53 -6.06
CA SER A 193 -17.55 0.71 -6.07
C SER A 193 -17.68 -0.50 -6.96
N CYS A 194 -16.57 -0.91 -7.57
CA CYS A 194 -16.43 -2.19 -8.26
C CYS A 194 -15.18 -2.92 -7.75
N ASN A 195 -15.18 -4.24 -7.82
CA ASN A 195 -13.95 -5.01 -7.65
C ASN A 195 -13.06 -4.93 -8.90
N SER A 196 -11.89 -5.54 -8.86
CA SER A 196 -10.92 -5.57 -9.98
C SER A 196 -11.43 -6.28 -11.25
N PHE A 197 -12.62 -6.87 -11.24
CA PHE A 197 -13.32 -7.46 -12.39
C PHE A 197 -14.54 -6.64 -12.85
N GLY A 198 -14.69 -5.40 -12.38
CA GLY A 198 -15.80 -4.51 -12.74
C GLY A 198 -17.15 -4.86 -12.12
N LYS A 199 -17.21 -5.79 -11.16
CA LYS A 199 -18.44 -6.23 -10.53
C LYS A 199 -18.75 -5.41 -9.27
N SER A 200 -19.95 -4.83 -9.20
CA SER A 200 -20.47 -4.16 -8.00
C SER A 200 -20.98 -5.21 -7.01
N LYS A 201 -20.77 -4.98 -5.70
CA LYS A 201 -21.28 -5.82 -4.61
C LYS A 201 -20.79 -7.30 -4.63
N ASP A 202 -19.85 -7.64 -5.50
CA ASP A 202 -19.27 -8.98 -5.55
C ASP A 202 -18.27 -9.13 -4.40
N LYS A 203 -18.45 -10.17 -3.59
CA LYS A 203 -17.54 -10.52 -2.49
C LYS A 203 -16.38 -11.42 -2.92
N THR A 204 -16.27 -11.73 -4.20
CA THR A 204 -15.15 -12.52 -4.73
C THR A 204 -13.85 -11.81 -4.46
N ARG A 205 -12.98 -12.48 -3.73
CA ARG A 205 -11.66 -11.97 -3.34
C ARG A 205 -10.63 -12.53 -4.30
N ASP A 206 -9.95 -11.64 -4.99
CA ASP A 206 -8.86 -12.03 -5.87
C ASP A 206 -7.51 -11.76 -5.21
N PHE A 207 -6.69 -12.79 -5.09
CA PHE A 207 -5.32 -12.73 -4.58
C PHE A 207 -4.33 -13.40 -5.55
N LYS A 208 -4.75 -13.64 -6.80
CA LYS A 208 -3.95 -14.37 -7.81
C LYS A 208 -3.83 -13.64 -9.13
N ILE A 209 -4.77 -12.74 -9.43
CA ILE A 209 -4.87 -12.07 -10.72
C ILE A 209 -4.65 -10.57 -10.57
N ASN A 210 -5.54 -9.88 -9.80
CA ASN A 210 -5.49 -8.44 -9.62
C ASN A 210 -5.59 -8.11 -8.14
N PHE A 211 -4.48 -7.95 -7.48
CA PHE A 211 -4.43 -7.74 -6.03
C PHE A 211 -3.24 -6.84 -5.64
N ILE A 212 -3.09 -6.56 -4.37
CA ILE A 212 -2.00 -5.76 -3.83
C ILE A 212 -1.10 -6.66 -2.97
N LYS A 213 0.17 -6.78 -3.34
CA LYS A 213 1.21 -7.28 -2.44
C LYS A 213 1.52 -6.22 -1.40
N HIS A 214 1.33 -6.56 -0.13
CA HIS A 214 1.58 -5.65 0.97
C HIS A 214 2.77 -6.12 1.79
N TYR A 215 3.90 -5.44 1.65
CA TYR A 215 5.14 -5.72 2.39
C TYR A 215 5.11 -5.12 3.79
N TYR A 216 4.03 -5.41 4.53
CA TYR A 216 3.77 -4.82 5.84
C TYR A 216 4.80 -5.21 6.89
N PHE A 217 5.23 -6.48 6.89
CA PHE A 217 6.10 -7.03 7.93
C PHE A 217 7.57 -6.85 7.59
N LYS A 218 7.96 -7.14 6.34
CA LYS A 218 9.37 -7.20 5.94
C LYS A 218 10.14 -8.18 6.87
N SER A 219 11.40 -7.90 7.26
CA SER A 219 12.07 -8.68 8.32
C SER A 219 11.53 -8.34 9.71
N THR A 220 11.85 -9.16 10.72
CA THR A 220 11.47 -8.87 12.13
C THR A 220 12.03 -7.53 12.59
N GLU A 221 13.27 -7.20 12.23
CA GLU A 221 13.92 -5.93 12.54
C GLU A 221 13.15 -4.73 11.97
N GLU A 222 12.83 -4.77 10.69
CA GLU A 222 12.08 -3.72 10.00
C GLU A 222 10.63 -3.60 10.52
N PHE A 223 10.02 -4.71 10.89
CA PHE A 223 8.72 -4.70 11.54
C PHE A 223 8.77 -3.95 12.87
N ILE A 224 9.82 -4.15 13.67
CA ILE A 224 9.98 -3.43 14.94
C ILE A 224 10.21 -1.94 14.70
N GLU A 225 11.04 -1.56 13.73
CA GLU A 225 11.19 -0.15 13.33
C GLU A 225 9.82 0.47 13.02
N LYS A 226 8.98 -0.25 12.25
CA LYS A 226 7.61 0.19 11.92
C LYS A 226 6.71 0.27 13.16
N VAL A 227 6.79 -0.67 14.09
CA VAL A 227 6.03 -0.66 15.36
C VAL A 227 6.43 0.55 16.20
N ASN A 228 7.69 0.87 16.27
CA ASN A 228 8.21 1.97 17.09
C ASN A 228 7.92 3.35 16.50
N ARG A 229 7.95 3.50 15.17
CA ARG A 229 7.61 4.78 14.50
C ARG A 229 6.12 5.15 14.58
N GLY A 230 5.24 4.17 14.83
CA GLY A 230 3.79 4.35 14.74
C GLY A 230 3.26 4.26 13.31
N ASP A 231 2.02 4.66 13.11
CA ASP A 231 1.37 4.72 11.79
C ASP A 231 0.64 6.07 11.58
N GLY A 232 0.15 6.28 10.36
CA GLY A 232 -0.49 7.55 9.97
C GLY A 232 -1.93 7.72 10.48
N VAL A 233 -2.47 6.76 11.25
CA VAL A 233 -3.88 6.76 11.68
C VAL A 233 -4.03 6.72 13.19
N PHE A 234 -3.23 5.92 13.91
CA PHE A 234 -3.40 5.67 15.34
C PHE A 234 -2.21 6.19 16.17
N ASN A 235 -2.50 6.62 17.39
CA ASN A 235 -1.46 6.96 18.37
C ASN A 235 -0.62 5.73 18.71
N ASN A 236 0.69 5.95 18.92
CA ASN A 236 1.65 4.88 19.17
C ASN A 236 1.75 4.57 20.68
N THR A 237 0.71 3.94 21.25
CA THR A 237 0.70 3.47 22.64
C THR A 237 1.26 2.05 22.75
N GLU A 238 1.62 1.63 23.98
CA GLU A 238 2.06 0.24 24.25
C GLU A 238 0.99 -0.78 23.83
N GLY A 239 -0.29 -0.51 24.07
CA GLY A 239 -1.40 -1.37 23.66
C GLY A 239 -1.50 -1.53 22.14
N THR A 240 -1.27 -0.45 21.37
CA THR A 240 -1.26 -0.52 19.90
C THR A 240 -0.04 -1.29 19.39
N LYS A 241 1.13 -1.12 20.00
CA LYS A 241 2.34 -1.90 19.68
C LYS A 241 2.12 -3.39 19.94
N LEU A 242 1.57 -3.76 21.09
CA LEU A 242 1.28 -5.15 21.46
C LEU A 242 0.28 -5.79 20.48
N THR A 243 -0.75 -5.05 20.07
CA THR A 243 -1.72 -5.52 19.06
C THR A 243 -1.04 -5.82 17.73
N LYS A 244 -0.13 -4.96 17.25
CA LYS A 244 0.65 -5.18 16.04
C LYS A 244 1.57 -6.42 16.17
N ILE A 245 2.21 -6.62 17.31
CA ILE A 245 3.07 -7.79 17.58
C ILE A 245 2.25 -9.09 17.59
N LYS A 246 1.07 -9.10 18.22
CA LYS A 246 0.16 -10.25 18.17
C LYS A 246 -0.26 -10.57 16.74
N PHE A 247 -0.57 -9.55 15.95
CA PHE A 247 -0.91 -9.71 14.54
C PHE A 247 0.27 -10.22 13.72
N TYR A 248 1.50 -9.75 13.98
CA TYR A 248 2.71 -10.27 13.34
C TYR A 248 2.83 -11.79 13.53
N PHE A 249 2.71 -12.30 14.75
CA PHE A 249 2.78 -13.74 15.03
C PHE A 249 1.55 -14.55 14.62
N LYS A 250 0.47 -13.90 14.25
CA LYS A 250 -0.66 -14.59 13.59
C LYS A 250 -0.35 -14.95 12.14
N ILE A 251 0.49 -14.14 11.49
CA ILE A 251 0.80 -14.25 10.06
C ILE A 251 2.15 -14.96 9.82
N ASN A 252 3.13 -14.68 10.68
CA ASN A 252 4.50 -15.16 10.54
C ASN A 252 4.79 -16.28 11.53
N LYS A 253 5.75 -17.14 11.16
CA LYS A 253 6.19 -18.23 12.05
C LYS A 253 6.72 -17.67 13.37
N MET A 254 6.17 -18.16 14.47
CA MET A 254 6.58 -17.81 15.81
C MET A 254 7.77 -18.67 16.25
N THR A 255 8.90 -18.03 16.59
CA THR A 255 10.11 -18.67 17.13
C THR A 255 10.56 -17.95 18.39
N LEU A 256 11.27 -18.67 19.28
CA LEU A 256 11.85 -18.06 20.48
C LEU A 256 12.83 -16.94 20.13
N GLU A 257 13.62 -17.12 19.07
CA GLU A 257 14.57 -16.13 18.60
C GLU A 257 13.86 -14.80 18.23
N LYS A 258 12.78 -14.85 17.44
CA LYS A 258 11.98 -13.68 17.09
C LYS A 258 11.35 -13.02 18.30
N ILE A 259 10.79 -13.83 19.23
CA ILE A 259 10.18 -13.31 20.46
C ILE A 259 11.24 -12.57 21.28
N ASN A 260 12.39 -13.18 21.54
CA ASN A 260 13.45 -12.55 22.31
C ASN A 260 13.96 -11.27 21.61
N TYR A 261 14.11 -11.31 20.30
CA TYR A 261 14.52 -10.14 19.53
C TYR A 261 13.52 -8.98 19.69
N ILE A 262 12.21 -9.27 19.60
CA ILE A 262 11.14 -8.25 19.76
C ILE A 262 11.12 -7.71 21.18
N GLU A 263 11.18 -8.57 22.22
CA GLU A 263 11.23 -8.13 23.61
C GLU A 263 12.42 -7.18 23.87
N ASN A 264 13.62 -7.57 23.43
CA ASN A 264 14.83 -6.77 23.63
C ASN A 264 14.76 -5.40 22.93
N LYS A 265 14.07 -5.30 21.79
CA LYS A 265 13.98 -4.06 21.02
C LYS A 265 12.80 -3.17 21.36
N THR A 266 11.75 -3.73 21.98
CA THR A 266 10.54 -2.97 22.30
C THR A 266 10.33 -2.74 23.80
N GLY A 267 11.00 -3.50 24.67
CA GLY A 267 10.76 -3.54 26.11
C GLY A 267 9.44 -4.20 26.51
N ILE A 268 8.65 -4.69 25.55
CA ILE A 268 7.34 -5.29 25.80
C ILE A 268 7.50 -6.76 26.14
N SER A 269 7.05 -7.19 27.34
CA SER A 269 7.08 -8.59 27.74
C SER A 269 6.13 -9.46 26.90
N LEU A 270 6.66 -10.51 26.29
CA LEU A 270 5.94 -11.48 25.46
C LEU A 270 5.91 -12.87 26.11
N LEU A 271 6.01 -12.96 27.43
CA LEU A 271 6.04 -14.22 28.18
C LEU A 271 4.87 -15.15 27.85
N PHE A 272 3.69 -14.57 27.57
CA PHE A 272 2.51 -15.32 27.15
C PHE A 272 2.68 -16.04 25.79
N LEU A 273 3.51 -15.50 24.88
CA LEU A 273 3.86 -16.16 23.61
C LEU A 273 4.89 -17.27 23.82
N LYS A 274 5.87 -17.05 24.71
CA LYS A 274 6.87 -18.09 25.05
C LYS A 274 6.21 -19.35 25.61
N LYS A 275 5.16 -19.19 26.43
CA LYS A 275 4.37 -20.31 26.96
C LYS A 275 3.64 -21.12 25.86
N LYS A 276 3.32 -20.51 24.72
CA LYS A 276 2.67 -21.20 23.59
C LYS A 276 3.63 -22.04 22.75
N ILE A 277 4.92 -21.73 22.73
CA ILE A 277 5.93 -22.51 21.99
C ILE A 277 6.34 -23.75 22.76
N LYS A 278 6.23 -23.73 24.11
CA LYS A 278 6.59 -24.87 24.96
C LYS A 278 5.50 -25.93 25.08
N LYS A 279 4.31 -25.68 24.56
CA LYS A 279 3.19 -26.64 24.40
C LYS A 279 3.16 -27.18 22.98
#